data_badd3221f2619e1428ae353de7c650f5
#
_entry.id   badd3221f2619e1428ae353de7c650f5
#
_cell.length_a   1.000
_cell.length_b   1.000
_cell.length_c   1.000
_cell.angle_alpha   90.00
_cell.angle_beta   90.00
_cell.angle_gamma   90.00
#
_symmetry.space_group_name_H-M   'P 1'
#
loop_
_entity.id
_entity.type
_entity.pdbx_description
1 polymer ?
#
loop_
_entity_poly.entity_id
_entity_poly.type
_entity_poly.pdbx_seq_one_letter_code
_entity_poly.pdbx_strand_id
1 'polypeptide(L)'
;MPDDKTIGPFEGRRRFPGISSRAYEHPSDRAALVAMRRLSGFDLVLKQMSGLVSERAIRLAFLAGSVRVGEQQFHRLHEMARESAYILDLPTVPELFVTQDPQPNAMAIGMDKPFIVVTSGLVELLDDDEMRTVIGHETGHILSGHAVYRTMLLILTRFAAALSGIPLGTIGVHAIITALQEWFRKSEVSCDRAGLLVGQDPEVSMRALMKVAGGSQLHEMSTDAFLEQAAEYEGAGDLRDSVLKLMNLLGRSHPFPVVRVAELRKWADGDDYRRILAGEYPRREDDPNASVREEAKASANAYRESVRTTTDPLFGLLRDLADGAADAGGKLRDRFTGRRDEPGATPDGGTAPTSGGKRAE
;
A
#
# COMPACT_ATOMS: atom_id res chain seq x y z
N MET A 1 4.09 -24.55 -17.25
CA MET A 1 2.84 -23.78 -17.44
C MET A 1 1.72 -24.68 -16.97
N PRO A 2 0.87 -24.26 -16.04
CA PRO A 2 -0.36 -25.01 -15.76
C PRO A 2 -1.20 -24.96 -17.03
N ASP A 3 -1.79 -26.09 -17.41
CA ASP A 3 -2.59 -26.26 -18.59
C ASP A 3 -3.69 -25.18 -18.65
N ASP A 4 -3.74 -24.41 -19.73
CA ASP A 4 -4.74 -23.36 -20.01
C ASP A 4 -6.20 -23.89 -19.95
N LYS A 5 -6.36 -25.19 -19.84
CA LYS A 5 -7.63 -25.91 -19.70
C LYS A 5 -8.24 -25.90 -18.29
N THR A 6 -7.48 -25.51 -17.26
CA THR A 6 -7.94 -25.53 -15.86
C THR A 6 -8.65 -24.25 -15.42
N ILE A 7 -8.48 -23.15 -16.17
CA ILE A 7 -9.17 -21.88 -15.94
C ILE A 7 -10.09 -21.67 -17.13
N GLY A 8 -11.36 -22.04 -16.97
CA GLY A 8 -12.36 -21.93 -18.05
C GLY A 8 -12.53 -20.48 -18.53
N PRO A 9 -13.02 -20.26 -19.77
CA PRO A 9 -13.27 -18.93 -20.28
C PRO A 9 -14.41 -18.29 -19.47
N PHE A 10 -14.10 -17.21 -18.76
CA PHE A 10 -15.09 -16.37 -18.14
C PHE A 10 -15.66 -15.44 -19.20
N GLU A 11 -16.92 -15.64 -19.57
CA GLU A 11 -17.58 -14.88 -20.62
C GLU A 11 -17.75 -13.40 -20.22
N GLY A 12 -17.46 -12.51 -21.15
CA GLY A 12 -17.80 -11.09 -21.08
C GLY A 12 -16.71 -10.15 -20.54
N ARG A 13 -15.61 -10.66 -19.92
CA ARG A 13 -14.51 -9.81 -19.43
C ARG A 13 -13.23 -10.04 -20.19
N ARG A 14 -12.45 -8.97 -20.38
CA ARG A 14 -11.14 -9.03 -21.03
C ARG A 14 -10.10 -9.62 -20.09
N ARG A 15 -9.30 -10.54 -20.59
CA ARG A 15 -8.07 -11.03 -19.97
C ARG A 15 -6.90 -10.14 -20.36
N PHE A 16 -5.92 -10.00 -19.46
CA PHE A 16 -4.70 -9.22 -19.69
C PHE A 16 -3.45 -10.12 -19.64
N PRO A 17 -3.16 -10.93 -20.68
CA PRO A 17 -2.05 -11.87 -20.68
C PRO A 17 -0.70 -11.20 -20.43
N GLY A 18 0.04 -11.70 -19.43
CA GLY A 18 1.36 -11.19 -19.09
C GLY A 18 1.36 -9.78 -18.51
N ILE A 19 0.24 -9.25 -18.03
CA ILE A 19 0.18 -7.89 -17.48
C ILE A 19 1.17 -7.73 -16.33
N SER A 20 1.98 -6.67 -16.39
CA SER A 20 2.80 -6.23 -15.27
C SER A 20 1.97 -5.39 -14.30
N SER A 21 2.27 -5.46 -13.00
CA SER A 21 1.71 -4.54 -12.01
C SER A 21 1.95 -3.07 -12.36
N ARG A 22 3.02 -2.78 -13.10
CA ARG A 22 3.36 -1.44 -13.62
C ARG A 22 2.26 -0.81 -14.48
N ALA A 23 1.37 -1.62 -15.05
CA ALA A 23 0.25 -1.14 -15.86
C ALA A 23 -0.77 -0.35 -15.03
N TYR A 24 -0.99 -0.75 -13.77
CA TYR A 24 -2.00 -0.16 -12.91
C TYR A 24 -1.43 0.50 -11.64
N GLU A 25 -0.16 0.24 -11.28
CA GLU A 25 0.46 0.85 -10.12
C GLU A 25 0.42 2.38 -10.18
N HIS A 26 -0.06 2.99 -9.10
CA HIS A 26 -0.01 4.43 -8.95
C HIS A 26 1.44 4.90 -8.81
N PRO A 27 1.85 6.01 -9.46
CA PRO A 27 3.24 6.49 -9.39
C PRO A 27 3.77 6.69 -7.97
N SER A 28 2.90 7.12 -7.04
CA SER A 28 3.28 7.31 -5.63
C SER A 28 3.56 6.01 -4.89
N ASP A 29 2.89 4.91 -5.23
CA ASP A 29 3.11 3.58 -4.65
C ASP A 29 4.51 3.08 -5.02
N ARG A 30 4.81 3.03 -6.32
CA ARG A 30 6.12 2.58 -6.83
C ARG A 30 7.27 3.39 -6.24
N ALA A 31 7.11 4.71 -6.21
CA ALA A 31 8.09 5.61 -5.65
C ALA A 31 8.31 5.36 -4.14
N ALA A 32 7.23 5.20 -3.38
CA ALA A 32 7.29 4.91 -1.96
C ALA A 32 7.95 3.55 -1.65
N LEU A 33 7.69 2.52 -2.47
CA LEU A 33 8.31 1.21 -2.34
C LEU A 33 9.84 1.26 -2.57
N VAL A 34 10.28 1.98 -3.60
CA VAL A 34 11.72 2.19 -3.88
C VAL A 34 12.39 2.93 -2.72
N ALA A 35 11.75 3.96 -2.18
CA ALA A 35 12.24 4.74 -1.05
C ALA A 35 12.36 3.88 0.22
N MET A 36 11.34 3.09 0.51
CA MET A 36 11.28 2.22 1.68
C MET A 36 12.38 1.15 1.67
N ARG A 37 12.61 0.50 0.52
CA ARG A 37 13.69 -0.51 0.37
C ARG A 37 15.09 0.03 0.63
N ARG A 38 15.29 1.35 0.54
CA ARG A 38 16.57 2.02 0.83
C ARG A 38 16.71 2.50 2.27
N LEU A 39 15.70 2.28 3.12
CA LEU A 39 15.82 2.59 4.54
C LEU A 39 16.95 1.78 5.17
N SER A 40 17.83 2.45 5.92
CA SER A 40 18.90 1.78 6.66
C SER A 40 18.30 0.78 7.65
N GLY A 41 18.71 -0.48 7.53
CA GLY A 41 18.24 -1.57 8.38
C GLY A 41 16.96 -2.27 7.90
N PHE A 42 16.35 -1.84 6.78
CA PHE A 42 15.15 -2.50 6.23
C PHE A 42 15.40 -3.98 5.93
N ASP A 43 16.50 -4.30 5.23
CA ASP A 43 16.88 -5.68 4.90
C ASP A 43 17.19 -6.52 6.15
N LEU A 44 17.76 -5.89 7.19
CA LEU A 44 18.03 -6.55 8.47
C LEU A 44 16.71 -6.94 9.16
N VAL A 45 15.74 -6.03 9.18
CA VAL A 45 14.41 -6.30 9.76
C VAL A 45 13.70 -7.40 8.96
N LEU A 46 13.74 -7.33 7.63
CA LEU A 46 13.16 -8.36 6.76
C LEU A 46 13.76 -9.75 7.04
N LYS A 47 15.09 -9.84 7.13
CA LYS A 47 15.82 -11.07 7.45
C LYS A 47 15.49 -11.61 8.85
N GLN A 48 15.40 -10.73 9.85
CA GLN A 48 15.07 -11.11 11.22
C GLN A 48 13.64 -11.65 11.30
N MET A 49 12.71 -11.04 10.58
CA MET A 49 11.31 -11.43 10.55
C MET A 49 11.08 -12.79 9.91
N SER A 50 11.78 -13.12 8.82
CA SER A 50 11.69 -14.45 8.18
C SER A 50 12.09 -15.60 9.13
N GLY A 51 12.85 -15.29 10.18
CA GLY A 51 13.20 -16.24 11.24
C GLY A 51 12.20 -16.31 12.41
N LEU A 52 11.36 -15.27 12.61
CA LEU A 52 10.45 -15.19 13.75
C LEU A 52 9.08 -15.85 13.50
N VAL A 53 8.55 -15.73 12.29
CA VAL A 53 7.21 -16.24 11.97
C VAL A 53 7.27 -17.00 10.64
N SER A 54 6.99 -18.28 10.70
CA SER A 54 6.87 -19.10 9.50
C SER A 54 5.57 -18.78 8.78
N GLU A 55 5.63 -18.51 7.48
CA GLU A 55 4.43 -18.37 6.62
C GLU A 55 3.49 -19.56 6.76
N ARG A 56 4.06 -20.76 6.89
CA ARG A 56 3.29 -21.98 7.16
C ARG A 56 2.48 -21.89 8.45
N ALA A 57 3.03 -21.29 9.51
CA ALA A 57 2.32 -21.10 10.78
C ALA A 57 1.15 -20.11 10.63
N ILE A 58 1.36 -19.02 9.90
CA ILE A 58 0.28 -18.05 9.61
C ILE A 58 -0.84 -18.76 8.83
N ARG A 59 -0.49 -19.47 7.76
CA ARG A 59 -1.47 -20.20 6.95
C ARG A 59 -2.22 -21.27 7.76
N LEU A 60 -1.52 -22.01 8.63
CA LEU A 60 -2.15 -23.02 9.50
C LEU A 60 -3.12 -22.39 10.52
N ALA A 61 -2.84 -21.17 11.02
CA ALA A 61 -3.75 -20.47 11.90
C ALA A 61 -5.08 -20.13 11.18
N PHE A 62 -5.03 -19.68 9.92
CA PHE A 62 -6.24 -19.47 9.14
C PHE A 62 -6.93 -20.78 8.76
N LEU A 63 -6.18 -21.83 8.43
CA LEU A 63 -6.76 -23.16 8.15
C LEU A 63 -7.51 -23.72 9.36
N ALA A 64 -7.06 -23.42 10.58
CA ALA A 64 -7.69 -23.90 11.82
C ALA A 64 -8.85 -23.00 12.27
N GLY A 65 -8.78 -21.68 11.99
CA GLY A 65 -9.72 -20.68 12.53
C GLY A 65 -10.69 -20.10 11.50
N SER A 66 -10.63 -20.50 10.23
CA SER A 66 -11.44 -19.95 9.15
C SER A 66 -11.91 -21.03 8.19
N VAL A 67 -12.85 -20.71 7.31
CA VAL A 67 -13.32 -21.64 6.27
C VAL A 67 -12.51 -21.41 5.01
N ARG A 68 -11.81 -22.46 4.54
CA ARG A 68 -11.13 -22.41 3.25
C ARG A 68 -12.14 -22.47 2.11
N VAL A 69 -12.09 -21.49 1.21
CA VAL A 69 -12.90 -21.43 0.00
C VAL A 69 -12.47 -22.50 -1.01
N GLY A 70 -13.43 -23.13 -1.67
CA GLY A 70 -13.19 -24.15 -2.67
C GLY A 70 -14.47 -24.59 -3.38
N GLU A 71 -14.41 -25.60 -4.22
CA GLU A 71 -15.55 -26.09 -4.99
C GLU A 71 -16.75 -26.48 -4.13
N GLN A 72 -16.50 -26.99 -2.91
CA GLN A 72 -17.55 -27.46 -2.00
C GLN A 72 -17.93 -26.45 -0.92
N GLN A 73 -17.19 -25.37 -0.76
CA GLN A 73 -17.40 -24.35 0.25
C GLN A 73 -17.21 -22.96 -0.35
N PHE A 74 -18.19 -22.08 -0.19
CA PHE A 74 -18.16 -20.75 -0.78
C PHE A 74 -17.84 -20.78 -2.30
N HIS A 75 -18.46 -21.70 -3.03
CA HIS A 75 -18.20 -21.93 -4.46
C HIS A 75 -18.20 -20.64 -5.29
N ARG A 76 -19.12 -19.71 -5.00
CA ARG A 76 -19.19 -18.38 -5.62
C ARG A 76 -17.85 -17.61 -5.50
N LEU A 77 -17.29 -17.56 -4.30
CA LEU A 77 -16.01 -16.88 -4.05
C LEU A 77 -14.84 -17.62 -4.68
N HIS A 78 -14.93 -18.96 -4.77
CA HIS A 78 -13.95 -19.77 -5.46
C HIS A 78 -13.85 -19.42 -6.95
N GLU A 79 -14.99 -19.32 -7.63
CA GLU A 79 -15.03 -18.93 -9.03
C GLU A 79 -14.54 -17.49 -9.25
N MET A 80 -14.88 -16.54 -8.36
CA MET A 80 -14.35 -15.17 -8.43
C MET A 80 -12.83 -15.11 -8.27
N ALA A 81 -12.24 -15.93 -7.39
CA ALA A 81 -10.79 -16.02 -7.23
C ALA A 81 -10.11 -16.59 -8.48
N ARG A 82 -10.71 -17.62 -9.10
CA ARG A 82 -10.25 -18.18 -10.37
C ARG A 82 -10.34 -17.16 -11.51
N GLU A 83 -11.47 -16.46 -11.62
CA GLU A 83 -11.69 -15.41 -12.60
C GLU A 83 -10.66 -14.27 -12.44
N SER A 84 -10.43 -13.78 -11.22
CA SER A 84 -9.45 -12.74 -10.94
C SER A 84 -8.03 -13.14 -11.34
N ALA A 85 -7.63 -14.38 -11.00
CA ALA A 85 -6.34 -14.92 -11.38
C ALA A 85 -6.21 -15.08 -12.91
N TYR A 86 -7.27 -15.49 -13.59
CA TYR A 86 -7.31 -15.61 -15.05
C TYR A 86 -7.21 -14.25 -15.73
N ILE A 87 -7.98 -13.25 -15.27
CA ILE A 87 -8.02 -11.90 -15.87
C ILE A 87 -6.64 -11.22 -15.74
N LEU A 88 -6.04 -11.27 -14.55
CA LEU A 88 -4.72 -10.67 -14.28
C LEU A 88 -3.55 -11.59 -14.63
N ASP A 89 -3.83 -12.74 -15.22
CA ASP A 89 -2.84 -13.71 -15.68
C ASP A 89 -1.86 -14.15 -14.58
N LEU A 90 -2.36 -14.45 -13.37
CA LEU A 90 -1.55 -15.02 -12.32
C LEU A 90 -1.16 -16.46 -12.64
N PRO A 91 0.05 -16.91 -12.29
CA PRO A 91 0.50 -18.28 -12.55
C PRO A 91 -0.25 -19.33 -11.71
N THR A 92 -0.82 -18.92 -10.57
CA THR A 92 -1.59 -19.79 -9.67
C THR A 92 -2.75 -19.02 -9.06
N VAL A 93 -3.88 -19.69 -8.88
CA VAL A 93 -5.01 -19.14 -8.13
C VAL A 93 -4.64 -19.08 -6.66
N PRO A 94 -4.69 -17.91 -6.00
CA PRO A 94 -4.41 -17.82 -4.57
C PRO A 94 -5.46 -18.56 -3.74
N GLU A 95 -5.03 -19.21 -2.65
CA GLU A 95 -6.00 -19.73 -1.69
C GLU A 95 -6.80 -18.57 -1.09
N LEU A 96 -8.08 -18.82 -0.79
CA LEU A 96 -8.95 -17.84 -0.17
C LEU A 96 -9.60 -18.44 1.08
N PHE A 97 -9.67 -17.65 2.15
CA PHE A 97 -10.30 -18.02 3.42
C PHE A 97 -11.40 -17.01 3.79
N VAL A 98 -12.49 -17.50 4.34
CA VAL A 98 -13.52 -16.67 4.99
C VAL A 98 -13.36 -16.82 6.49
N THR A 99 -13.08 -15.72 7.18
CA THR A 99 -13.00 -15.67 8.65
C THR A 99 -14.22 -14.99 9.25
N GLN A 100 -14.66 -15.46 10.40
CA GLN A 100 -15.78 -14.81 11.08
C GLN A 100 -15.32 -13.52 11.76
N ASP A 101 -15.70 -12.39 11.16
CA ASP A 101 -15.54 -11.05 11.68
C ASP A 101 -16.67 -10.19 11.10
N PRO A 102 -17.50 -9.53 11.92
CA PRO A 102 -18.58 -8.66 11.43
C PRO A 102 -18.04 -7.38 10.79
N GLN A 103 -16.79 -6.98 11.04
CA GLN A 103 -16.20 -5.81 10.41
C GLN A 103 -15.79 -6.13 8.96
N PRO A 104 -16.35 -5.45 7.95
CA PRO A 104 -16.00 -5.67 6.55
C PRO A 104 -14.52 -5.43 6.30
N ASN A 105 -13.81 -6.47 5.85
CA ASN A 105 -12.39 -6.39 5.52
C ASN A 105 -11.97 -7.51 4.57
N ALA A 106 -10.91 -7.24 3.79
CA ALA A 106 -10.17 -8.23 3.03
C ALA A 106 -8.66 -7.99 3.16
N MET A 107 -7.86 -9.03 2.94
CA MET A 107 -6.42 -8.89 2.98
C MET A 107 -5.70 -10.01 2.22
N ALA A 108 -4.67 -9.64 1.45
CA ALA A 108 -3.68 -10.56 0.91
C ALA A 108 -2.50 -10.67 1.89
N ILE A 109 -2.15 -11.89 2.31
CA ILE A 109 -1.09 -12.19 3.29
C ILE A 109 -0.21 -13.31 2.75
N GLY A 110 1.07 -13.25 3.06
CA GLY A 110 2.05 -14.29 2.72
C GLY A 110 3.29 -13.68 2.09
N MET A 111 4.31 -14.52 1.90
CA MET A 111 5.60 -14.14 1.33
C MET A 111 5.89 -14.95 0.06
N ASP A 112 5.99 -16.27 0.18
CA ASP A 112 6.28 -17.17 -0.96
C ASP A 112 5.01 -17.68 -1.65
N LYS A 113 3.95 -17.92 -0.86
CA LYS A 113 2.65 -18.42 -1.32
C LYS A 113 1.53 -17.59 -0.70
N PRO A 114 1.36 -16.34 -1.16
CA PRO A 114 0.35 -15.45 -0.60
C PRO A 114 -1.06 -16.01 -0.82
N PHE A 115 -1.93 -15.74 0.14
CA PHE A 115 -3.34 -16.12 0.14
C PHE A 115 -4.21 -14.93 0.53
N ILE A 116 -5.49 -15.02 0.21
CA ILE A 116 -6.48 -13.98 0.48
C ILE A 116 -7.34 -14.40 1.68
N VAL A 117 -7.65 -13.45 2.54
CA VAL A 117 -8.60 -13.62 3.64
C VAL A 117 -9.69 -12.56 3.47
N VAL A 118 -10.96 -12.98 3.54
CA VAL A 118 -12.11 -12.07 3.59
C VAL A 118 -12.91 -12.32 4.86
N THR A 119 -13.51 -11.27 5.41
CA THR A 119 -14.37 -11.38 6.59
C THR A 119 -15.81 -11.72 6.22
N SER A 120 -16.53 -12.39 7.13
CA SER A 120 -17.97 -12.66 6.96
C SER A 120 -18.77 -11.37 6.76
N GLY A 121 -18.41 -10.30 7.48
CA GLY A 121 -19.07 -9.00 7.32
C GLY A 121 -18.90 -8.40 5.93
N LEU A 122 -17.76 -8.65 5.26
CA LEU A 122 -17.57 -8.20 3.88
C LEU A 122 -18.40 -9.06 2.90
N VAL A 123 -18.45 -10.37 3.12
CA VAL A 123 -19.26 -11.30 2.29
C VAL A 123 -20.75 -10.97 2.39
N GLU A 124 -21.23 -10.51 3.54
CA GLU A 124 -22.61 -10.09 3.77
C GLU A 124 -22.93 -8.70 3.20
N LEU A 125 -21.92 -7.80 3.18
CA LEU A 125 -22.08 -6.42 2.75
C LEU A 125 -22.18 -6.28 1.22
N LEU A 126 -21.37 -7.03 0.48
CA LEU A 126 -21.15 -6.85 -0.94
C LEU A 126 -21.97 -7.84 -1.80
N ASP A 127 -22.47 -7.36 -2.92
CA ASP A 127 -22.99 -8.24 -3.97
C ASP A 127 -21.86 -8.93 -4.76
N ASP A 128 -22.21 -9.76 -5.74
CA ASP A 128 -21.26 -10.57 -6.49
C ASP A 128 -20.29 -9.76 -7.32
N ASP A 129 -20.76 -8.68 -7.96
CA ASP A 129 -19.90 -7.87 -8.81
C ASP A 129 -18.97 -6.99 -7.99
N GLU A 130 -19.45 -6.46 -6.86
CA GLU A 130 -18.65 -5.71 -5.90
C GLU A 130 -17.60 -6.62 -5.22
N MET A 131 -17.98 -7.85 -4.83
CA MET A 131 -17.06 -8.82 -4.24
C MET A 131 -15.98 -9.24 -5.23
N ARG A 132 -16.32 -9.41 -6.50
CA ARG A 132 -15.35 -9.69 -7.58
C ARG A 132 -14.29 -8.59 -7.67
N THR A 133 -14.72 -7.32 -7.58
CA THR A 133 -13.81 -6.17 -7.56
C THR A 133 -12.87 -6.23 -6.37
N VAL A 134 -13.36 -6.58 -5.18
CA VAL A 134 -12.52 -6.69 -3.98
C VAL A 134 -11.55 -7.88 -4.09
N ILE A 135 -11.99 -9.03 -4.58
CA ILE A 135 -11.08 -10.18 -4.82
C ILE A 135 -10.02 -9.80 -5.86
N GLY A 136 -10.40 -9.04 -6.90
CA GLY A 136 -9.47 -8.47 -7.88
C GLY A 136 -8.46 -7.52 -7.25
N HIS A 137 -8.88 -6.67 -6.31
CA HIS A 137 -8.02 -5.80 -5.54
C HIS A 137 -6.97 -6.59 -4.73
N GLU A 138 -7.39 -7.62 -4.00
CA GLU A 138 -6.46 -8.48 -3.23
C GLU A 138 -5.53 -9.28 -4.16
N THR A 139 -6.03 -9.70 -5.32
CA THR A 139 -5.21 -10.33 -6.37
C THR A 139 -4.16 -9.35 -6.91
N GLY A 140 -4.51 -8.06 -7.03
CA GLY A 140 -3.59 -6.97 -7.36
C GLY A 140 -2.46 -6.83 -6.35
N HIS A 141 -2.74 -6.92 -5.04
CA HIS A 141 -1.70 -6.93 -4.00
C HIS A 141 -0.73 -8.12 -4.15
N ILE A 142 -1.24 -9.27 -4.57
CA ILE A 142 -0.39 -10.45 -4.82
C ILE A 142 0.50 -10.21 -6.05
N LEU A 143 -0.08 -9.76 -7.16
CA LEU A 143 0.65 -9.52 -8.41
C LEU A 143 1.74 -8.44 -8.26
N SER A 144 1.46 -7.37 -7.49
CA SER A 144 2.41 -6.30 -7.19
C SER A 144 3.44 -6.66 -6.10
N GLY A 145 3.34 -7.85 -5.47
CA GLY A 145 4.21 -8.27 -4.38
C GLY A 145 3.98 -7.52 -3.07
N HIS A 146 2.87 -6.81 -2.93
CA HIS A 146 2.51 -6.03 -1.73
C HIS A 146 2.24 -6.92 -0.52
N ALA A 147 1.78 -8.16 -0.73
CA ALA A 147 1.46 -9.12 0.32
C ALA A 147 2.64 -9.36 1.28
N VAL A 148 3.88 -9.37 0.77
CA VAL A 148 5.11 -9.52 1.57
C VAL A 148 5.24 -8.40 2.59
N TYR A 149 5.14 -7.15 2.16
CA TYR A 149 5.31 -5.97 3.02
C TYR A 149 4.13 -5.77 3.96
N ARG A 150 2.92 -6.15 3.55
CA ARG A 150 1.74 -6.17 4.42
C ARG A 150 1.90 -7.20 5.53
N THR A 151 2.38 -8.39 5.21
CA THR A 151 2.70 -9.43 6.20
C THR A 151 3.77 -8.95 7.16
N MET A 152 4.81 -8.27 6.65
CA MET A 152 5.84 -7.63 7.45
C MET A 152 5.25 -6.59 8.41
N LEU A 153 4.39 -5.69 7.93
CA LEU A 153 3.72 -4.69 8.76
C LEU A 153 2.88 -5.34 9.86
N LEU A 154 2.11 -6.39 9.52
CA LEU A 154 1.31 -7.16 10.48
C LEU A 154 2.19 -7.75 11.59
N ILE A 155 3.30 -8.39 11.23
CA ILE A 155 4.22 -8.98 12.21
C ILE A 155 4.87 -7.89 13.06
N LEU A 156 5.39 -6.82 12.45
CA LEU A 156 6.03 -5.72 13.17
C LEU A 156 5.08 -5.06 14.18
N THR A 157 3.83 -4.82 13.80
CA THR A 157 2.85 -4.19 14.68
C THR A 157 2.43 -5.11 15.83
N ARG A 158 2.35 -6.43 15.59
CA ARG A 158 1.96 -7.41 16.62
C ARG A 158 3.10 -7.79 17.56
N PHE A 159 4.33 -7.78 17.07
CA PHE A 159 5.52 -8.21 17.82
C PHE A 159 6.54 -7.09 18.08
N ALA A 160 6.13 -5.82 17.97
CA ALA A 160 7.02 -4.66 18.17
C ALA A 160 7.79 -4.72 19.49
N ALA A 161 7.15 -5.17 20.57
CA ALA A 161 7.79 -5.34 21.87
C ALA A 161 8.89 -6.43 21.87
N ALA A 162 8.68 -7.54 21.15
CA ALA A 162 9.66 -8.62 21.02
C ALA A 162 10.87 -8.24 20.14
N LEU A 163 10.68 -7.24 19.26
CA LEU A 163 11.71 -6.74 18.35
C LEU A 163 12.63 -5.67 18.99
N SER A 164 12.40 -5.30 20.25
CA SER A 164 13.23 -4.32 20.98
C SER A 164 14.70 -4.71 21.12
N GLY A 165 15.03 -6.00 20.94
CA GLY A 165 16.40 -6.51 20.92
C GLY A 165 17.13 -6.39 19.58
N ILE A 166 16.51 -5.85 18.53
CA ILE A 166 17.17 -5.63 17.24
C ILE A 166 18.18 -4.47 17.37
N PRO A 167 19.39 -4.57 16.78
CA PRO A 167 20.43 -3.53 16.88
C PRO A 167 20.03 -2.13 16.40
N LEU A 168 18.94 -1.99 15.67
CA LEU A 168 18.36 -0.71 15.21
C LEU A 168 17.72 0.13 16.32
N GLY A 169 17.47 -0.47 17.50
CA GLY A 169 16.70 0.17 18.57
C GLY A 169 15.24 0.37 18.24
N THR A 170 14.44 0.76 19.25
CA THR A 170 13.01 0.99 19.12
C THR A 170 12.66 2.08 18.09
N ILE A 171 13.48 3.12 17.98
CA ILE A 171 13.28 4.25 17.05
C ILE A 171 13.37 3.79 15.59
N GLY A 172 14.32 2.94 15.24
CA GLY A 172 14.48 2.42 13.88
C GLY A 172 13.31 1.53 13.46
N VAL A 173 12.81 0.68 14.35
CA VAL A 173 11.63 -0.18 14.08
C VAL A 173 10.37 0.66 13.87
N HIS A 174 10.14 1.69 14.70
CA HIS A 174 8.99 2.59 14.54
C HIS A 174 9.06 3.37 13.22
N ALA A 175 10.23 3.84 12.80
CA ALA A 175 10.39 4.51 11.51
C ALA A 175 10.03 3.59 10.33
N ILE A 176 10.43 2.32 10.39
CA ILE A 176 10.08 1.32 9.38
C ILE A 176 8.57 1.04 9.38
N ILE A 177 7.95 0.87 10.55
CA ILE A 177 6.49 0.68 10.66
C ILE A 177 5.74 1.86 10.04
N THR A 178 6.14 3.10 10.36
CA THR A 178 5.50 4.31 9.82
C THR A 178 5.68 4.41 8.31
N ALA A 179 6.86 4.10 7.79
CA ALA A 179 7.13 4.08 6.36
C ALA A 179 6.30 3.01 5.63
N LEU A 180 6.17 1.81 6.24
CA LEU A 180 5.32 0.73 5.72
C LEU A 180 3.84 1.11 5.71
N GLN A 181 3.34 1.77 6.76
CA GLN A 181 1.95 2.24 6.82
C GLN A 181 1.68 3.30 5.75
N GLU A 182 2.62 4.24 5.55
CA GLU A 182 2.49 5.29 4.54
C GLU A 182 2.54 4.72 3.12
N TRP A 183 3.50 3.82 2.86
CA TRP A 183 3.55 3.11 1.60
C TRP A 183 2.27 2.30 1.35
N PHE A 184 1.80 1.56 2.35
CA PHE A 184 0.60 0.73 2.24
C PHE A 184 -0.63 1.54 1.83
N ARG A 185 -0.83 2.75 2.39
CA ARG A 185 -1.90 3.65 1.95
C ARG A 185 -1.83 4.01 0.46
N LYS A 186 -0.63 4.13 -0.09
CA LYS A 186 -0.43 4.42 -1.52
C LYS A 186 -0.66 3.20 -2.40
N SER A 187 -0.33 2.01 -1.90
CA SER A 187 -0.55 0.75 -2.61
C SER A 187 -2.04 0.39 -2.76
N GLU A 188 -2.90 0.86 -1.84
CA GLU A 188 -4.35 0.65 -1.93
C GLU A 188 -4.95 1.26 -3.21
N VAL A 189 -4.50 2.46 -3.60
CA VAL A 189 -4.95 3.10 -4.86
C VAL A 189 -4.54 2.29 -6.08
N SER A 190 -3.35 1.70 -6.07
CA SER A 190 -2.90 0.78 -7.12
C SER A 190 -3.82 -0.44 -7.21
N CYS A 191 -4.14 -1.04 -6.08
CA CYS A 191 -4.95 -2.25 -6.03
C CYS A 191 -6.43 -2.00 -6.34
N ASP A 192 -6.95 -0.79 -6.10
CA ASP A 192 -8.28 -0.39 -6.59
C ASP A 192 -8.33 -0.42 -8.12
N ARG A 193 -7.28 0.01 -8.80
CA ARG A 193 -7.17 -0.08 -10.26
C ARG A 193 -7.11 -1.55 -10.72
N ALA A 194 -6.40 -2.42 -10.01
CA ALA A 194 -6.39 -3.86 -10.30
C ALA A 194 -7.79 -4.48 -10.11
N GLY A 195 -8.50 -4.09 -9.04
CA GLY A 195 -9.89 -4.47 -8.81
C GLY A 195 -10.81 -4.05 -9.96
N LEU A 196 -10.64 -2.81 -10.44
CA LEU A 196 -11.38 -2.31 -11.59
C LEU A 196 -11.03 -3.06 -12.89
N LEU A 197 -9.77 -3.46 -13.09
CA LEU A 197 -9.39 -4.30 -14.24
C LEU A 197 -10.07 -5.68 -14.20
N VAL A 198 -10.32 -6.22 -13.01
CA VAL A 198 -11.05 -7.48 -12.85
C VAL A 198 -12.54 -7.29 -13.01
N GLY A 199 -13.14 -6.30 -12.36
CA GLY A 199 -14.57 -6.00 -12.43
C GLY A 199 -15.01 -5.43 -13.79
N GLN A 200 -14.15 -4.61 -14.41
CA GLN A 200 -14.37 -3.88 -15.67
C GLN A 200 -15.62 -2.98 -15.66
N ASP A 201 -16.06 -2.60 -14.47
CA ASP A 201 -17.16 -1.67 -14.25
C ASP A 201 -16.76 -0.63 -13.18
N PRO A 202 -16.51 0.64 -13.57
CA PRO A 202 -16.15 1.69 -12.63
C PRO A 202 -17.21 1.97 -11.57
N GLU A 203 -18.51 1.93 -11.93
CA GLU A 203 -19.59 2.23 -11.00
C GLU A 203 -19.71 1.14 -9.92
N VAL A 204 -19.54 -0.14 -10.29
CA VAL A 204 -19.50 -1.26 -9.34
C VAL A 204 -18.33 -1.09 -8.37
N SER A 205 -17.16 -0.75 -8.90
CA SER A 205 -15.95 -0.57 -8.08
C SER A 205 -16.10 0.58 -7.07
N MET A 206 -16.71 1.69 -7.49
CA MET A 206 -16.99 2.82 -6.60
C MET A 206 -18.05 2.47 -5.55
N ARG A 207 -19.14 1.76 -5.93
CA ARG A 207 -20.16 1.31 -4.99
C ARG A 207 -19.58 0.40 -3.90
N ALA A 208 -18.68 -0.51 -4.25
CA ALA A 208 -18.00 -1.36 -3.28
C ALA A 208 -17.26 -0.53 -2.22
N LEU A 209 -16.51 0.51 -2.64
CA LEU A 209 -15.82 1.42 -1.74
C LEU A 209 -16.78 2.27 -0.89
N MET A 210 -17.90 2.71 -1.46
CA MET A 210 -18.93 3.45 -0.74
C MET A 210 -19.61 2.57 0.32
N LYS A 211 -19.92 1.30 0.03
CA LYS A 211 -20.45 0.35 1.01
C LYS A 211 -19.45 0.10 2.14
N VAL A 212 -18.16 -0.04 1.86
CA VAL A 212 -17.11 -0.17 2.88
C VAL A 212 -17.05 1.08 3.77
N ALA A 213 -17.35 2.27 3.24
CA ALA A 213 -17.37 3.52 3.99
C ALA A 213 -18.63 3.69 4.85
N GLY A 214 -19.80 3.44 4.27
CA GLY A 214 -21.10 3.84 4.84
C GLY A 214 -22.08 2.70 5.08
N GLY A 215 -21.73 1.45 4.77
CA GLY A 215 -22.62 0.29 4.95
C GLY A 215 -23.48 -0.03 3.73
N SER A 216 -24.51 -0.87 3.93
CA SER A 216 -25.28 -1.48 2.84
C SER A 216 -26.36 -0.58 2.23
N GLN A 217 -26.65 0.59 2.81
CA GLN A 217 -27.78 1.44 2.45
C GLN A 217 -27.47 2.33 1.22
N LEU A 218 -27.08 1.73 0.08
CA LEU A 218 -26.69 2.48 -1.12
C LEU A 218 -27.79 3.43 -1.65
N HIS A 219 -29.08 3.12 -1.42
CA HIS A 219 -30.17 3.98 -1.82
C HIS A 219 -30.21 5.32 -1.05
N GLU A 220 -29.50 5.42 0.08
CA GLU A 220 -29.31 6.65 0.85
C GLU A 220 -28.00 7.38 0.47
N MET A 221 -27.22 6.84 -0.47
CA MET A 221 -25.93 7.38 -0.87
C MET A 221 -25.97 7.86 -2.32
N SER A 222 -25.16 8.88 -2.62
CA SER A 222 -24.94 9.40 -3.97
C SER A 222 -23.46 9.40 -4.31
N THR A 223 -23.08 8.82 -5.45
CA THR A 223 -21.70 8.85 -5.94
C THR A 223 -21.22 10.29 -6.17
N ASP A 224 -22.09 11.15 -6.72
CA ASP A 224 -21.73 12.56 -6.97
C ASP A 224 -21.48 13.30 -5.66
N ALA A 225 -22.37 13.15 -4.66
CA ALA A 225 -22.15 13.75 -3.34
C ALA A 225 -20.89 13.20 -2.65
N PHE A 226 -20.56 11.94 -2.86
CA PHE A 226 -19.34 11.35 -2.32
C PHE A 226 -18.08 11.88 -3.01
N LEU A 227 -18.14 12.19 -4.31
CA LEU A 227 -17.08 12.87 -5.04
C LEU A 227 -16.94 14.35 -4.66
N GLU A 228 -18.06 15.05 -4.37
CA GLU A 228 -18.01 16.40 -3.80
C GLU A 228 -17.33 16.40 -2.42
N GLN A 229 -17.64 15.43 -1.57
CA GLN A 229 -16.95 15.24 -0.28
C GLN A 229 -15.45 14.98 -0.47
N ALA A 230 -15.04 14.26 -1.52
CA ALA A 230 -13.63 14.08 -1.85
C ALA A 230 -12.95 15.41 -2.21
N ALA A 231 -13.59 16.23 -3.02
CA ALA A 231 -13.07 17.55 -3.41
C ALA A 231 -12.96 18.49 -2.19
N GLU A 232 -13.92 18.45 -1.27
CA GLU A 232 -13.86 19.21 -0.01
C GLU A 232 -12.66 18.75 0.84
N TYR A 233 -12.48 17.42 0.99
CA TYR A 233 -11.35 16.85 1.71
C TYR A 233 -10.01 17.24 1.06
N GLU A 234 -9.92 17.21 -0.27
CA GLU A 234 -8.71 17.65 -1.00
C GLU A 234 -8.43 19.13 -0.83
N GLY A 235 -9.46 19.95 -0.76
CA GLY A 235 -9.36 21.39 -0.54
C GLY A 235 -8.93 21.80 0.89
N ALA A 236 -8.95 20.88 1.86
CA ALA A 236 -8.62 21.16 3.26
C ALA A 236 -7.13 21.45 3.53
N GLY A 237 -6.24 21.32 2.54
CA GLY A 237 -4.83 21.75 2.59
C GLY A 237 -4.06 21.16 3.79
N ASP A 238 -3.48 22.05 4.62
CA ASP A 238 -2.60 21.67 5.75
C ASP A 238 -3.29 20.81 6.84
N LEU A 239 -4.63 20.86 6.94
CA LEU A 239 -5.39 20.02 7.87
C LEU A 239 -5.30 18.54 7.51
N ARG A 240 -5.08 18.19 6.23
CA ARG A 240 -4.89 16.80 5.78
C ARG A 240 -3.71 16.13 6.46
N ASP A 241 -2.61 16.85 6.66
CA ASP A 241 -1.43 16.34 7.35
C ASP A 241 -1.73 15.99 8.82
N SER A 242 -2.55 16.82 9.48
CA SER A 242 -3.00 16.55 10.84
C SER A 242 -3.90 15.33 10.91
N VAL A 243 -4.78 15.15 9.94
CA VAL A 243 -5.64 13.97 9.82
C VAL A 243 -4.82 12.70 9.54
N LEU A 244 -3.82 12.76 8.66
CA LEU A 244 -2.92 11.63 8.40
C LEU A 244 -2.11 11.23 9.65
N LYS A 245 -1.64 12.21 10.43
CA LYS A 245 -0.98 11.95 11.72
C LYS A 245 -1.93 11.27 12.72
N LEU A 246 -3.19 11.72 12.76
CA LEU A 246 -4.22 11.10 13.60
C LEU A 246 -4.52 9.66 13.15
N MET A 247 -4.62 9.39 11.84
CA MET A 247 -4.81 8.02 11.32
C MET A 247 -3.67 7.10 11.74
N ASN A 248 -2.41 7.58 11.65
CA ASN A 248 -1.25 6.83 12.10
C ASN A 248 -1.34 6.51 13.60
N LEU A 249 -1.75 7.48 14.41
CA LEU A 249 -1.94 7.31 15.85
C LEU A 249 -3.04 6.28 16.15
N LEU A 250 -4.12 6.26 15.36
CA LEU A 250 -5.22 5.31 15.50
C LEU A 250 -4.95 3.94 14.85
N GLY A 251 -3.75 3.74 14.29
CA GLY A 251 -3.36 2.47 13.65
C GLY A 251 -4.14 2.14 12.37
N ARG A 252 -4.80 3.12 11.75
CA ARG A 252 -5.56 2.91 10.51
C ARG A 252 -4.60 2.85 9.32
N SER A 253 -4.55 1.70 8.66
CA SER A 253 -3.65 1.44 7.53
C SER A 253 -4.26 1.77 6.16
N HIS A 254 -5.59 1.78 6.03
CA HIS A 254 -6.25 2.06 4.75
C HIS A 254 -6.50 3.57 4.58
N PRO A 255 -6.33 4.12 3.37
CA PRO A 255 -6.73 5.48 3.06
C PRO A 255 -8.25 5.63 3.13
N PHE A 256 -8.72 6.87 3.26
CA PHE A 256 -10.15 7.11 3.30
C PHE A 256 -10.83 6.67 2.00
N PRO A 257 -11.97 5.97 2.08
CA PRO A 257 -12.71 5.54 0.90
C PRO A 257 -13.04 6.68 -0.06
N VAL A 258 -13.30 7.88 0.45
CA VAL A 258 -13.59 9.08 -0.34
C VAL A 258 -12.43 9.43 -1.28
N VAL A 259 -11.19 9.34 -0.82
CA VAL A 259 -9.99 9.58 -1.65
C VAL A 259 -9.82 8.46 -2.68
N ARG A 260 -10.05 7.21 -2.27
CA ARG A 260 -9.95 6.05 -3.15
C ARG A 260 -10.96 6.13 -4.31
N VAL A 261 -12.20 6.51 -4.02
CA VAL A 261 -13.24 6.68 -5.06
C VAL A 261 -12.86 7.78 -6.05
N ALA A 262 -12.37 8.94 -5.57
CA ALA A 262 -11.95 10.04 -6.43
C ALA A 262 -10.77 9.64 -7.35
N GLU A 263 -9.74 9.00 -6.80
CA GLU A 263 -8.59 8.53 -7.57
C GLU A 263 -8.96 7.44 -8.57
N LEU A 264 -9.86 6.52 -8.19
CA LEU A 264 -10.35 5.48 -9.07
C LEU A 264 -11.18 6.06 -10.23
N ARG A 265 -12.08 7.02 -9.95
CA ARG A 265 -12.87 7.73 -10.97
C ARG A 265 -11.97 8.43 -11.96
N LYS A 266 -11.01 9.21 -11.46
CA LYS A 266 -10.03 9.92 -12.30
C LYS A 266 -9.26 8.97 -13.23
N TRP A 267 -8.86 7.80 -12.71
CA TRP A 267 -8.15 6.81 -13.52
C TRP A 267 -9.07 6.12 -14.54
N ALA A 268 -10.31 5.78 -14.15
CA ALA A 268 -11.30 5.16 -15.04
C ALA A 268 -11.66 6.06 -16.23
N ASP A 269 -11.75 7.37 -16.00
CA ASP A 269 -12.02 8.36 -17.05
C ASP A 269 -10.75 8.67 -17.89
N GLY A 270 -9.58 8.23 -17.44
CA GLY A 270 -8.29 8.50 -18.06
C GLY A 270 -7.95 7.63 -19.26
N ASP A 271 -6.91 8.04 -20.00
CA ASP A 271 -6.42 7.31 -21.17
C ASP A 271 -5.75 5.99 -20.80
N ASP A 272 -5.12 5.89 -19.62
CA ASP A 272 -4.39 4.70 -19.21
C ASP A 272 -5.31 3.49 -19.10
N TYR A 273 -6.46 3.63 -18.44
CA TYR A 273 -7.45 2.56 -18.33
C TYR A 273 -7.96 2.12 -19.70
N ARG A 274 -8.28 3.08 -20.59
CA ARG A 274 -8.72 2.79 -21.97
C ARG A 274 -7.68 2.04 -22.78
N ARG A 275 -6.39 2.45 -22.67
CA ARG A 275 -5.28 1.77 -23.35
C ARG A 275 -5.10 0.33 -22.86
N ILE A 276 -5.17 0.11 -21.54
CA ILE A 276 -5.10 -1.24 -20.97
C ILE A 276 -6.24 -2.10 -21.51
N LEU A 277 -7.46 -1.58 -21.54
CA LEU A 277 -8.60 -2.28 -22.14
C LEU A 277 -8.42 -2.53 -23.64
N ALA A 278 -7.69 -1.69 -24.37
CA ALA A 278 -7.33 -1.91 -25.76
C ALA A 278 -6.21 -2.96 -25.97
N GLY A 279 -5.55 -3.42 -24.89
CA GLY A 279 -4.44 -4.38 -24.93
C GLY A 279 -3.04 -3.74 -24.92
N GLU A 280 -2.98 -2.42 -24.70
CA GLU A 280 -1.74 -1.64 -24.67
C GLU A 280 -1.30 -1.43 -23.22
N TYR A 281 -0.46 -2.34 -22.70
CA TYR A 281 0.03 -2.27 -21.33
C TYR A 281 1.42 -2.90 -21.19
N PRO A 282 2.23 -2.47 -20.17
CA PRO A 282 3.51 -3.09 -19.85
C PRO A 282 3.35 -4.58 -19.50
N ARG A 283 4.29 -5.41 -19.99
CA ARG A 283 4.28 -6.84 -19.71
C ARG A 283 5.34 -7.21 -18.66
N ARG A 284 5.10 -8.29 -17.90
CA ARG A 284 6.04 -8.80 -16.88
C ARG A 284 7.39 -9.20 -17.46
N GLU A 285 7.45 -9.62 -18.71
CA GLU A 285 8.70 -9.95 -19.42
C GLU A 285 9.62 -8.75 -19.59
N ASP A 286 9.08 -7.52 -19.56
CA ASP A 286 9.82 -6.28 -19.69
C ASP A 286 10.30 -5.72 -18.34
N ASP A 287 9.79 -6.22 -17.21
CA ASP A 287 10.09 -5.71 -15.87
C ASP A 287 11.58 -5.76 -15.49
N PRO A 288 12.38 -6.80 -15.86
CA PRO A 288 13.80 -6.84 -15.55
C PRO A 288 14.61 -5.72 -16.21
N ASN A 289 14.13 -5.17 -17.33
CA ASN A 289 14.79 -4.11 -18.08
C ASN A 289 14.39 -2.69 -17.64
N ALA A 290 13.44 -2.58 -16.73
CA ALA A 290 12.95 -1.31 -16.25
C ALA A 290 13.95 -0.64 -15.30
N SER A 291 14.39 0.59 -15.64
CA SER A 291 15.34 1.34 -14.83
C SER A 291 14.68 1.89 -13.57
N VAL A 292 15.01 1.33 -12.40
CA VAL A 292 14.53 1.79 -11.08
C VAL A 292 14.77 3.31 -10.87
N ARG A 293 15.85 3.85 -11.44
CA ARG A 293 16.20 5.27 -11.31
C ARG A 293 15.29 6.16 -12.17
N GLU A 294 15.00 5.74 -13.41
CA GLU A 294 14.10 6.49 -14.29
C GLU A 294 12.65 6.41 -13.79
N GLU A 295 12.25 5.26 -13.28
CA GLU A 295 10.93 5.08 -12.65
C GLU A 295 10.78 5.92 -11.39
N ALA A 296 11.78 5.98 -10.52
CA ALA A 296 11.77 6.85 -9.34
C ALA A 296 11.70 8.33 -9.74
N LYS A 297 12.38 8.74 -10.81
CA LYS A 297 12.36 10.12 -11.31
C LYS A 297 11.01 10.47 -11.95
N ALA A 298 10.45 9.59 -12.77
CA ALA A 298 9.13 9.76 -13.37
C ALA A 298 8.03 9.82 -12.29
N SER A 299 8.12 8.92 -11.30
CA SER A 299 7.19 8.87 -10.17
C SER A 299 7.31 10.11 -9.27
N ALA A 300 8.52 10.60 -9.00
CA ALA A 300 8.72 11.85 -8.24
C ALA A 300 8.16 13.07 -8.98
N ASN A 301 8.25 13.11 -10.32
CA ASN A 301 7.67 14.19 -11.12
C ASN A 301 6.14 14.12 -11.16
N ALA A 302 5.56 12.93 -11.35
CA ALA A 302 4.11 12.74 -11.30
C ALA A 302 3.54 13.03 -9.91
N TYR A 303 4.29 12.69 -8.86
CA TYR A 303 3.92 13.00 -7.48
C TYR A 303 3.97 14.50 -7.17
N ARG A 304 4.96 15.25 -7.74
CA ARG A 304 5.01 16.73 -7.64
C ARG A 304 3.79 17.40 -8.26
N GLU A 305 3.25 16.81 -9.31
CA GLU A 305 2.09 17.36 -10.03
C GLU A 305 0.79 17.13 -9.26
N SER A 306 0.69 16.00 -8.54
CA SER A 306 -0.49 15.63 -7.75
C SER A 306 -0.49 16.19 -6.32
N VAL A 307 0.68 16.58 -5.75
CA VAL A 307 0.78 17.08 -4.37
C VAL A 307 1.49 18.44 -4.36
N ARG A 308 0.72 19.51 -4.42
CA ARG A 308 1.24 20.88 -4.36
C ARG A 308 1.71 21.33 -2.97
N THR A 309 1.42 20.59 -1.91
CA THR A 309 1.80 20.91 -0.52
C THR A 309 2.54 19.74 0.10
N THR A 310 3.83 19.92 0.39
CA THR A 310 4.80 18.83 0.56
C THR A 310 5.31 18.74 1.99
N THR A 311 4.52 18.22 2.89
CA THR A 311 4.97 17.74 4.21
C THR A 311 5.05 16.21 4.28
N ASP A 312 4.80 15.51 3.18
CA ASP A 312 4.92 14.04 3.11
C ASP A 312 6.40 13.60 3.28
N PRO A 313 6.74 12.87 4.36
CA PRO A 313 8.12 12.42 4.62
C PRO A 313 8.71 11.58 3.49
N LEU A 314 7.90 10.79 2.78
CA LEU A 314 8.35 9.97 1.66
C LEU A 314 8.71 10.83 0.43
N PHE A 315 8.06 11.97 0.24
CA PHE A 315 8.40 12.88 -0.86
C PHE A 315 9.82 13.45 -0.70
N GLY A 316 10.20 13.87 0.50
CA GLY A 316 11.55 14.34 0.75
C GLY A 316 12.61 13.26 0.47
N LEU A 317 12.33 12.02 0.86
CA LEU A 317 13.20 10.88 0.58
C LEU A 317 13.31 10.62 -0.93
N LEU A 318 12.20 10.68 -1.66
CA LEU A 318 12.17 10.49 -3.12
C LEU A 318 12.96 11.56 -3.85
N ARG A 319 12.84 12.82 -3.42
CA ARG A 319 13.62 13.92 -3.96
C ARG A 319 15.12 13.69 -3.73
N ASP A 320 15.50 13.36 -2.49
CA ASP A 320 16.89 13.11 -2.13
C ASP A 320 17.47 11.92 -2.91
N LEU A 321 16.65 10.91 -3.23
CA LEU A 321 17.04 9.78 -4.10
C LEU A 321 17.17 10.18 -5.57
N ALA A 322 16.28 11.02 -6.08
CA ALA A 322 16.32 11.53 -7.44
C ALA A 322 17.55 12.44 -7.67
N ASP A 323 17.90 13.22 -6.64
CA ASP A 323 19.05 14.12 -6.66
C ASP A 323 20.38 13.42 -6.41
N GLY A 324 20.37 12.10 -6.10
CA GLY A 324 21.59 11.29 -5.91
C GLY A 324 22.27 11.48 -4.54
N ALA A 325 21.57 12.02 -3.56
CA ALA A 325 22.09 12.23 -2.21
C ALA A 325 22.37 10.89 -1.50
N ALA A 326 23.59 10.74 -0.95
CA ALA A 326 24.13 9.45 -0.52
C ALA A 326 23.60 8.95 0.84
N ASP A 327 22.89 9.75 1.64
CA ASP A 327 22.42 9.38 2.99
C ASP A 327 20.96 9.72 3.25
N ALA A 328 20.08 9.03 2.53
CA ALA A 328 18.65 9.19 2.71
C ALA A 328 18.11 8.60 4.04
N GLY A 329 18.80 7.62 4.61
CA GLY A 329 18.38 6.95 5.85
C GLY A 329 18.53 7.85 7.10
N GLY A 330 19.61 8.62 7.19
CA GLY A 330 19.84 9.57 8.28
C GLY A 330 18.81 10.69 8.30
N LYS A 331 18.54 11.28 7.14
CA LYS A 331 17.56 12.36 6.95
C LYS A 331 16.13 11.91 7.25
N LEU A 332 15.77 10.66 6.93
CA LEU A 332 14.47 10.12 7.25
C LEU A 332 14.29 9.97 8.77
N ARG A 333 15.28 9.42 9.46
CA ARG A 333 15.28 9.30 10.91
C ARG A 333 15.02 10.65 11.58
N ASP A 334 15.73 11.69 11.16
CA ASP A 334 15.64 13.02 11.75
C ASP A 334 14.28 13.68 11.50
N ARG A 335 13.66 13.45 10.35
CA ARG A 335 12.30 13.91 10.05
C ARG A 335 11.21 13.18 10.84
N PHE A 336 11.34 11.88 11.05
CA PHE A 336 10.37 11.09 11.83
C PHE A 336 10.51 11.29 13.33
N THR A 337 11.74 11.62 13.83
CA THR A 337 11.99 11.86 15.25
C THR A 337 11.75 13.30 15.67
N GLY A 338 11.42 14.20 14.75
CA GLY A 338 11.12 15.59 15.05
C GLY A 338 12.31 16.42 15.52
N ARG A 339 13.54 15.95 15.32
CA ARG A 339 14.75 16.70 15.65
C ARG A 339 14.91 17.82 14.61
N ARG A 340 14.46 19.00 14.96
CA ARG A 340 14.84 20.23 14.24
C ARG A 340 16.29 20.55 14.61
N ASP A 341 17.16 20.71 13.62
CA ASP A 341 18.44 21.36 13.81
C ASP A 341 18.13 22.79 14.26
N GLU A 342 18.46 23.13 15.50
CA GLU A 342 18.57 24.51 15.91
C GLU A 342 19.68 25.16 15.07
N PRO A 343 19.45 26.35 14.45
CA PRO A 343 20.50 27.04 13.73
C PRO A 343 21.62 27.40 14.72
N GLY A 344 22.82 26.90 14.42
CA GLY A 344 24.01 27.02 15.26
C GLY A 344 24.25 28.46 15.76
N ALA A 345 24.42 28.57 17.04
CA ALA A 345 24.95 29.77 17.68
C ALA A 345 26.36 30.08 17.12
N THR A 346 26.51 31.23 16.56
CA THR A 346 27.79 31.80 16.16
C THR A 346 28.73 31.88 17.36
N PRO A 347 29.98 31.46 17.31
CA PRO A 347 30.94 31.70 18.37
C PRO A 347 31.33 33.17 18.37
N ASP A 348 30.96 33.85 19.44
CA ASP A 348 31.34 35.23 19.69
C ASP A 348 32.84 35.30 20.06
N GLY A 349 33.54 36.20 19.38
CA GLY A 349 34.95 36.42 19.55
C GLY A 349 35.24 37.16 20.86
N GLY A 350 35.84 36.50 21.82
CA GLY A 350 36.31 37.08 23.07
C GLY A 350 37.79 37.36 23.05
N THR A 351 38.11 38.62 23.01
CA THR A 351 39.45 39.20 23.25
C THR A 351 39.99 38.87 24.64
N ALA A 352 41.26 38.55 24.69
CA ALA A 352 42.03 38.44 25.93
C ALA A 352 42.24 39.80 26.64
N PRO A 353 42.38 39.84 27.93
CA PRO A 353 43.21 40.81 28.55
C PRO A 353 44.29 40.24 29.47
N THR A 354 45.36 40.96 29.44
CA THR A 354 46.63 40.89 30.13
C THR A 354 46.54 41.05 31.66
N SER A 355 47.44 40.30 32.34
CA SER A 355 48.32 40.62 33.49
C SER A 355 47.86 41.45 34.69
N GLY A 356 48.20 40.97 35.84
CA GLY A 356 48.61 41.76 37.01
C GLY A 356 47.94 41.31 38.31
N GLY A 357 48.54 40.52 39.14
CA GLY A 357 49.46 41.03 40.13
C GLY A 357 48.89 41.09 41.55
N LYS A 358 49.43 40.28 42.46
CA LYS A 358 49.71 40.49 43.92
C LYS A 358 48.59 40.31 44.97
N ARG A 359 48.77 39.24 45.75
CA ARG A 359 49.10 39.16 47.20
C ARG A 359 48.13 39.66 48.27
N ALA A 360 47.99 38.74 49.20
CA ALA A 360 47.86 38.90 50.68
C ALA A 360 46.42 39.27 51.15
N GLU A 361 45.82 38.57 52.02
CA GLU A 361 46.11 37.91 53.31
C GLU A 361 45.14 36.72 53.50
#